data_632dd75960e61bdd1446b497be314a43
#
_entry.id   632dd75960e61bdd1446b497be314a43
#
_cell.length_a   1.000
_cell.length_b   1.000
_cell.length_c   1.000
_cell.angle_alpha   90.00
_cell.angle_beta   90.00
_cell.angle_gamma   90.00
#
_symmetry.space_group_name_H-M   'P 1'
#
loop_
_entity.id
_entity.type
_entity.pdbx_description
1 polymer ?
#
loop_
_entity_poly.entity_id
_entity_poly.type
_entity_poly.pdbx_seq_one_letter_code
_entity_poly.pdbx_strand_id
1 'polypeptide(L)'
;MDIHPSKKDFLALCGKGNLVPVYADLMADFETPVSAYAKLRAHGPAYLLESVEGGERLSRYSFIGCRPRKTFACGPQVTVIREAGQAPRTVPTPRDPLSIVEAEVKEFRPVSLPGMPRFTGGAVGYISYEYVTRIEPTVPAAPRDELALPLVYFMMSDSLLIFDRAKQTLRLCVNAHVPEGGAEAAYGAACAELQALFSILKEPSSLAPAPLVAPAAVEVPQGNFTRAEYESLVESVKEYIRAGDIIQVVPSQRFTRPFSRTPLDLYRALRTVNPSPYTFILDTGDYALVGASPEVHVRLTEGLVEIRPIAGTRRRGATHEEDLALEKELLGDEKERAEHLMLVDLARNDIGRVCTFGSIHVPEYMFVERYSHVMHIVSQVEGVIDPARNAFDLMRATFPAGTVSGAPKVRAMQIIAEKEPVQRGFYAGALGYFGYDGNLDSCITLRTALVRDGRVYIQAGGGVVADSEPSAEYMETVNKAGALFKAVEIASRF
;
A
#
# COMPACT_ATOMS: atom_id res chain seq x y z
N MET A 1 -17.54 28.04 -6.89
CA MET A 1 -16.13 27.60 -6.74
C MET A 1 -15.27 28.41 -7.64
N ASP A 2 -14.10 28.82 -7.18
CA ASP A 2 -13.06 29.40 -8.02
C ASP A 2 -12.27 28.25 -8.67
N ILE A 3 -12.34 28.13 -9.99
CA ILE A 3 -11.81 26.98 -10.74
C ILE A 3 -10.51 27.37 -11.43
N HIS A 4 -9.48 26.58 -11.22
CA HIS A 4 -8.16 26.77 -11.79
C HIS A 4 -7.75 25.54 -12.65
N PRO A 5 -7.02 25.77 -13.75
CA PRO A 5 -6.75 27.07 -14.38
C PRO A 5 -8.03 27.71 -14.95
N SER A 6 -7.96 29.04 -15.31
CA SER A 6 -9.04 29.67 -16.07
C SER A 6 -9.22 28.96 -17.43
N LYS A 7 -10.40 29.10 -18.08
CA LYS A 7 -10.63 28.50 -19.41
C LYS A 7 -9.54 28.94 -20.41
N LYS A 8 -9.14 30.22 -20.38
CA LYS A 8 -8.11 30.78 -21.26
C LYS A 8 -6.75 30.11 -21.03
N ASP A 9 -6.36 29.96 -19.75
CA ASP A 9 -5.08 29.34 -19.38
C ASP A 9 -5.10 27.84 -19.67
N PHE A 10 -6.23 27.17 -19.41
CA PHE A 10 -6.42 25.76 -19.75
C PHE A 10 -6.19 25.49 -21.25
N LEU A 11 -6.80 26.29 -22.14
CA LEU A 11 -6.62 26.16 -23.57
C LEU A 11 -5.15 26.35 -24.01
N ALA A 12 -4.43 27.27 -23.35
CA ALA A 12 -3.00 27.43 -23.60
C ALA A 12 -2.15 26.25 -23.10
N LEU A 13 -2.57 25.61 -22.02
CA LEU A 13 -1.89 24.43 -21.45
C LEU A 13 -2.09 23.18 -22.31
N CYS A 14 -3.19 23.03 -23.04
CA CYS A 14 -3.46 21.88 -23.90
C CYS A 14 -2.39 21.66 -25.00
N GLY A 15 -1.63 22.72 -25.36
CA GLY A 15 -0.48 22.59 -26.25
C GLY A 15 0.73 21.86 -25.65
N LYS A 16 0.77 21.68 -24.31
CA LYS A 16 1.88 21.04 -23.60
C LYS A 16 1.65 19.56 -23.29
N GLY A 17 0.40 19.11 -23.30
CA GLY A 17 0.04 17.74 -22.99
C GLY A 17 -1.44 17.45 -23.27
N ASN A 18 -1.86 16.18 -23.11
CA ASN A 18 -3.23 15.74 -23.34
C ASN A 18 -4.00 15.43 -22.04
N LEU A 19 -3.38 15.67 -20.88
CA LEU A 19 -3.99 15.54 -19.57
C LEU A 19 -3.69 16.77 -18.73
N VAL A 20 -4.73 17.56 -18.48
CA VAL A 20 -4.58 18.86 -17.79
C VAL A 20 -5.40 18.82 -16.50
N PRO A 21 -4.78 19.00 -15.32
CA PRO A 21 -5.52 19.07 -14.07
C PRO A 21 -6.35 20.37 -13.99
N VAL A 22 -7.61 20.22 -13.61
CA VAL A 22 -8.54 21.31 -13.28
C VAL A 22 -8.94 21.13 -11.84
N TYR A 23 -8.84 22.19 -11.02
CA TYR A 23 -9.06 22.06 -9.59
C TYR A 23 -9.74 23.27 -8.97
N ALA A 24 -10.27 23.07 -7.78
CA ALA A 24 -10.77 24.13 -6.91
C ALA A 24 -10.37 23.84 -5.45
N ASP A 25 -9.96 24.87 -4.73
CA ASP A 25 -9.59 24.78 -3.32
C ASP A 25 -10.76 25.24 -2.43
N LEU A 26 -10.99 24.49 -1.37
CA LEU A 26 -11.98 24.71 -0.34
C LEU A 26 -11.30 24.74 1.04
N MET A 27 -11.90 25.37 2.04
CA MET A 27 -11.50 25.20 3.42
C MET A 27 -11.87 23.78 3.88
N ALA A 28 -10.99 23.11 4.61
CA ALA A 28 -11.21 21.75 5.11
C ALA A 28 -11.75 21.74 6.56
N ASP A 29 -12.61 22.71 6.90
CA ASP A 29 -13.15 22.90 8.24
C ASP A 29 -14.51 22.21 8.48
N PHE A 30 -15.16 21.71 7.42
CA PHE A 30 -16.47 21.06 7.47
C PHE A 30 -16.42 19.56 7.18
N GLU A 31 -15.33 19.03 6.64
CA GLU A 31 -15.15 17.62 6.30
C GLU A 31 -13.82 17.06 6.80
N THR A 32 -13.85 15.77 7.17
CA THR A 32 -12.65 14.97 7.39
C THR A 32 -12.44 14.01 6.20
N PRO A 33 -11.23 13.49 5.98
CA PRO A 33 -11.03 12.45 4.96
C PRO A 33 -11.99 11.27 5.09
N VAL A 34 -12.31 10.86 6.33
CA VAL A 34 -13.23 9.74 6.60
C VAL A 34 -14.67 10.09 6.23
N SER A 35 -15.15 11.29 6.58
CA SER A 35 -16.53 11.70 6.26
C SER A 35 -16.72 11.94 4.77
N ALA A 36 -15.74 12.53 4.10
CA ALA A 36 -15.74 12.70 2.65
C ALA A 36 -15.73 11.34 1.92
N TYR A 37 -14.86 10.40 2.36
CA TYR A 37 -14.85 9.05 1.81
C TYR A 37 -16.19 8.33 1.99
N ALA A 38 -16.83 8.45 3.16
CA ALA A 38 -18.13 7.82 3.42
C ALA A 38 -19.21 8.27 2.43
N LYS A 39 -19.20 9.54 2.03
CA LYS A 39 -20.12 10.09 1.02
C LYS A 39 -19.77 9.58 -0.39
N LEU A 40 -18.50 9.59 -0.75
CA LEU A 40 -18.04 9.24 -2.09
C LEU A 40 -18.17 7.75 -2.41
N ARG A 41 -17.94 6.85 -1.44
CA ARG A 41 -18.05 5.40 -1.64
C ARG A 41 -19.47 4.93 -2.04
N ALA A 42 -20.49 5.69 -1.71
CA ALA A 42 -21.86 5.39 -2.10
C ALA A 42 -22.06 5.45 -3.63
N HIS A 43 -21.13 6.05 -4.35
CA HIS A 43 -21.18 6.26 -5.79
C HIS A 43 -20.32 5.27 -6.59
N GLY A 44 -19.78 4.20 -5.98
CA GLY A 44 -19.01 3.15 -6.65
C GLY A 44 -17.69 2.81 -5.96
N PRO A 45 -16.80 2.06 -6.63
CA PRO A 45 -15.47 1.77 -6.14
C PRO A 45 -14.73 3.04 -5.72
N ALA A 46 -14.05 2.99 -4.58
CA ALA A 46 -13.39 4.16 -3.99
C ALA A 46 -12.18 3.75 -3.14
N TYR A 47 -11.29 4.70 -2.91
CA TYR A 47 -10.19 4.51 -1.99
C TYR A 47 -9.98 5.75 -1.12
N LEU A 48 -9.34 5.54 0.02
CA LEU A 48 -8.76 6.59 0.85
C LEU A 48 -7.35 6.15 1.22
N LEU A 49 -6.37 6.97 0.90
CA LEU A 49 -4.97 6.80 1.28
C LEU A 49 -4.60 7.93 2.23
N GLU A 50 -4.18 7.59 3.43
CA GLU A 50 -3.75 8.54 4.46
C GLU A 50 -2.38 8.16 4.99
N SER A 51 -1.64 9.16 5.47
CA SER A 51 -0.52 8.94 6.38
C SER A 51 -0.91 9.51 7.75
N VAL A 52 -0.90 8.68 8.77
CA VAL A 52 -1.34 9.08 10.13
C VAL A 52 -0.15 9.33 11.05
N GLU A 53 1.00 8.71 10.77
CA GLU A 53 2.24 8.81 11.53
C GLU A 53 3.43 9.06 10.59
N GLY A 54 4.50 9.72 11.06
CA GLY A 54 5.71 9.92 10.25
C GLY A 54 6.14 11.37 10.05
N GLY A 55 5.62 12.31 10.88
CA GLY A 55 5.98 13.73 10.84
C GLY A 55 5.43 14.48 9.62
N GLU A 56 5.73 15.79 9.52
CA GLU A 56 5.17 16.67 8.48
C GLU A 56 5.48 16.24 7.03
N ARG A 57 6.58 15.54 6.80
CA ARG A 57 6.97 15.09 5.44
C ARG A 57 6.13 13.93 4.91
N LEU A 58 5.66 13.02 5.77
CA LEU A 58 4.91 11.83 5.38
C LEU A 58 3.40 12.00 5.56
N SER A 59 2.94 12.74 6.58
CA SER A 59 1.54 12.80 7.00
C SER A 59 0.75 14.02 6.49
N ARG A 60 1.28 14.75 5.50
CA ARG A 60 0.67 16.01 5.04
C ARG A 60 -0.63 15.82 4.28
N TYR A 61 -0.68 14.85 3.37
CA TYR A 61 -1.80 14.69 2.45
C TYR A 61 -2.64 13.45 2.75
N SER A 62 -3.97 13.57 2.50
CA SER A 62 -4.86 12.42 2.35
C SER A 62 -5.50 12.49 0.96
N PHE A 63 -5.53 11.35 0.26
CA PHE A 63 -6.06 11.25 -1.10
C PHE A 63 -7.28 10.35 -1.12
N ILE A 64 -8.37 10.84 -1.71
CA ILE A 64 -9.60 10.07 -1.90
C ILE A 64 -9.93 10.07 -3.38
N GLY A 65 -10.13 8.89 -3.96
CA GLY A 65 -10.67 8.75 -5.31
C GLY A 65 -11.96 7.94 -5.29
N CYS A 66 -12.83 8.24 -6.21
CA CYS A 66 -14.10 7.53 -6.40
C CYS A 66 -14.46 7.49 -7.89
N ARG A 67 -15.41 6.61 -8.24
CA ARG A 67 -15.93 6.52 -9.61
C ARG A 67 -14.80 6.44 -10.65
N PRO A 68 -13.92 5.44 -10.55
CA PRO A 68 -12.78 5.32 -11.45
C PRO A 68 -13.27 5.26 -12.90
N ARG A 69 -12.59 5.97 -13.80
CA ARG A 69 -12.90 5.91 -15.24
C ARG A 69 -12.78 4.49 -15.78
N LYS A 70 -11.78 3.76 -15.30
CA LYS A 70 -11.48 2.38 -15.71
C LYS A 70 -10.92 1.59 -14.54
N THR A 71 -11.25 0.31 -14.46
CA THR A 71 -10.60 -0.62 -13.53
C THR A 71 -10.06 -1.82 -14.26
N PHE A 72 -8.93 -2.33 -13.78
CA PHE A 72 -8.27 -3.53 -14.27
C PHE A 72 -8.20 -4.55 -13.15
N ALA A 73 -8.83 -5.70 -13.33
CA ALA A 73 -8.72 -6.86 -12.44
C ALA A 73 -8.04 -8.01 -13.20
N CYS A 74 -6.72 -8.09 -13.09
CA CYS A 74 -5.90 -9.04 -13.83
C CYS A 74 -5.79 -10.34 -13.04
N GLY A 75 -6.61 -11.32 -13.37
CA GLY A 75 -6.50 -12.68 -12.84
C GLY A 75 -5.36 -13.47 -13.50
N PRO A 76 -5.15 -14.74 -13.11
CA PRO A 76 -4.07 -15.56 -13.67
C PRO A 76 -4.16 -15.80 -15.18
N GLN A 77 -5.36 -15.86 -15.76
CA GLN A 77 -5.59 -16.16 -17.16
C GLN A 77 -6.41 -15.09 -17.88
N VAL A 78 -7.31 -14.43 -17.16
CA VAL A 78 -8.27 -13.46 -17.72
C VAL A 78 -8.20 -12.17 -16.93
N THR A 79 -8.12 -11.06 -17.68
CA THR A 79 -8.24 -9.70 -17.15
C THR A 79 -9.64 -9.18 -17.42
N VAL A 80 -10.32 -8.74 -16.38
CA VAL A 80 -11.61 -8.04 -16.47
C VAL A 80 -11.34 -6.54 -16.47
N ILE A 81 -11.81 -5.86 -17.49
CA ILE A 81 -11.74 -4.40 -17.63
C ILE A 81 -13.14 -3.84 -17.51
N ARG A 82 -13.35 -2.96 -16.53
CA ARG A 82 -14.59 -2.20 -16.41
C ARG A 82 -14.29 -0.73 -16.73
N GLU A 83 -15.07 -0.15 -17.61
CA GLU A 83 -14.97 1.24 -18.02
C GLU A 83 -16.30 1.95 -17.78
N ALA A 84 -16.27 3.17 -17.27
CA ALA A 84 -17.48 3.92 -16.92
C ALA A 84 -18.40 4.06 -18.15
N GLY A 85 -19.68 3.70 -17.99
CA GLY A 85 -20.70 3.77 -19.04
C GLY A 85 -20.64 2.62 -20.07
N GLN A 86 -19.75 1.62 -19.90
CA GLN A 86 -19.61 0.48 -20.80
C GLN A 86 -19.84 -0.85 -20.08
N ALA A 87 -20.25 -1.87 -20.82
CA ALA A 87 -20.30 -3.23 -20.28
C ALA A 87 -18.88 -3.75 -19.99
N PRO A 88 -18.67 -4.51 -18.91
CA PRO A 88 -17.40 -5.12 -18.61
C PRO A 88 -16.92 -6.01 -19.79
N ARG A 89 -15.63 -5.89 -20.12
CA ARG A 89 -15.00 -6.75 -21.14
C ARG A 89 -13.89 -7.58 -20.54
N THR A 90 -13.63 -8.73 -21.14
CA THR A 90 -12.56 -9.64 -20.74
C THR A 90 -11.53 -9.75 -21.84
N VAL A 91 -10.26 -9.81 -21.45
CA VAL A 91 -9.14 -10.06 -22.35
C VAL A 91 -8.21 -11.11 -21.72
N PRO A 92 -7.45 -11.86 -22.51
CA PRO A 92 -6.41 -12.72 -21.95
C PRO A 92 -5.42 -11.89 -21.11
N THR A 93 -5.06 -12.41 -19.95
CA THR A 93 -4.02 -11.76 -19.12
C THR A 93 -2.65 -11.97 -19.77
N PRO A 94 -1.89 -10.91 -20.06
CA PRO A 94 -0.54 -11.05 -20.59
C PRO A 94 0.39 -11.71 -19.55
N ARG A 95 1.57 -12.14 -20.01
CA ARG A 95 2.58 -12.72 -19.11
C ARG A 95 2.88 -11.81 -17.94
N ASP A 96 3.05 -10.53 -18.21
CA ASP A 96 3.17 -9.49 -17.19
C ASP A 96 1.86 -8.67 -17.14
N PRO A 97 0.95 -8.93 -16.20
CA PRO A 97 -0.32 -8.23 -16.10
C PRO A 97 -0.18 -6.74 -15.77
N LEU A 98 0.92 -6.32 -15.16
CA LEU A 98 1.17 -4.91 -14.84
C LEU A 98 1.35 -4.06 -16.11
N SER A 99 1.75 -4.69 -17.24
CA SER A 99 1.90 -4.02 -18.54
C SER A 99 0.60 -3.41 -19.07
N ILE A 100 -0.58 -3.95 -18.69
CA ILE A 100 -1.88 -3.39 -19.08
C ILE A 100 -2.08 -2.02 -18.42
N VAL A 101 -1.76 -1.91 -17.14
CA VAL A 101 -1.86 -0.66 -16.38
C VAL A 101 -0.83 0.35 -16.88
N GLU A 102 0.39 -0.11 -17.14
CA GLU A 102 1.48 0.70 -17.70
C GLU A 102 1.08 1.29 -19.06
N ALA A 103 0.50 0.49 -19.96
CA ALA A 103 0.05 0.97 -21.25
C ALA A 103 -1.02 2.06 -21.12
N GLU A 104 -1.99 1.89 -20.20
CA GLU A 104 -3.04 2.88 -19.94
C GLU A 104 -2.46 4.20 -19.40
N VAL A 105 -1.52 4.14 -18.44
CA VAL A 105 -0.90 5.34 -17.88
C VAL A 105 -0.06 6.09 -18.92
N LYS A 106 0.65 5.36 -19.77
CA LYS A 106 1.53 5.93 -20.83
C LYS A 106 0.78 6.62 -21.99
N GLU A 107 -0.53 6.41 -22.14
CA GLU A 107 -1.33 7.14 -23.14
C GLU A 107 -1.39 8.64 -22.84
N PHE A 108 -1.13 9.02 -21.59
CA PHE A 108 -1.29 10.40 -21.13
C PHE A 108 0.04 11.12 -20.97
N ARG A 109 0.03 12.39 -21.37
CA ARG A 109 1.11 13.35 -21.17
C ARG A 109 0.59 14.44 -20.23
N PRO A 110 0.81 14.30 -18.91
CA PRO A 110 0.26 15.22 -17.93
C PRO A 110 0.94 16.59 -18.03
N VAL A 111 0.16 17.63 -17.80
CA VAL A 111 0.66 18.99 -17.67
C VAL A 111 0.89 19.29 -16.19
N SER A 112 2.12 19.54 -15.80
CA SER A 112 2.46 19.98 -14.44
C SER A 112 2.00 21.40 -14.20
N LEU A 113 1.36 21.62 -13.03
CA LEU A 113 0.99 22.96 -12.54
C LEU A 113 1.74 23.26 -11.24
N PRO A 114 2.18 24.53 -11.03
CA PRO A 114 2.85 24.90 -9.78
C PRO A 114 1.97 24.67 -8.55
N GLY A 115 2.56 24.19 -7.45
CA GLY A 115 1.88 24.01 -6.17
C GLY A 115 0.92 22.81 -6.10
N MET A 116 0.96 21.91 -7.09
CA MET A 116 0.25 20.64 -7.01
C MET A 116 0.95 19.68 -6.01
N PRO A 117 0.19 18.83 -5.33
CA PRO A 117 0.76 17.78 -4.49
C PRO A 117 1.44 16.70 -5.36
N ARG A 118 2.23 15.84 -4.70
CA ARG A 118 2.98 14.73 -5.34
C ARG A 118 2.12 13.69 -6.08
N PHE A 119 0.82 13.65 -5.82
CA PHE A 119 -0.13 12.80 -6.51
C PHE A 119 -1.36 13.61 -6.90
N THR A 120 -1.65 13.65 -8.18
CA THR A 120 -2.79 14.37 -8.77
C THR A 120 -3.69 13.49 -9.61
N GLY A 121 -3.37 12.19 -9.72
CA GLY A 121 -4.10 11.18 -10.46
C GLY A 121 -3.18 10.14 -11.08
N GLY A 122 -3.79 9.06 -11.53
CA GLY A 122 -3.07 7.90 -12.07
C GLY A 122 -3.76 6.60 -11.71
N ALA A 123 -3.00 5.51 -11.68
CA ALA A 123 -3.48 4.19 -11.30
C ALA A 123 -3.30 3.97 -9.80
N VAL A 124 -4.39 3.69 -9.06
CA VAL A 124 -4.37 3.36 -7.63
C VAL A 124 -4.86 1.94 -7.44
N GLY A 125 -4.12 1.13 -6.70
CA GLY A 125 -4.49 -0.26 -6.53
C GLY A 125 -3.48 -1.09 -5.76
N TYR A 126 -3.50 -2.40 -5.98
CA TYR A 126 -2.60 -3.33 -5.33
C TYR A 126 -2.08 -4.41 -6.29
N ILE A 127 -0.98 -5.01 -5.89
CA ILE A 127 -0.33 -6.14 -6.52
C ILE A 127 -0.29 -7.27 -5.50
N SER A 128 -0.90 -8.43 -5.82
CA SER A 128 -0.86 -9.63 -4.99
C SER A 128 0.54 -10.25 -4.98
N TYR A 129 0.88 -10.94 -3.89
CA TYR A 129 2.18 -11.62 -3.77
C TYR A 129 2.48 -12.54 -4.94
N GLU A 130 1.47 -13.28 -5.44
CA GLU A 130 1.62 -14.23 -6.54
C GLU A 130 1.99 -13.59 -7.88
N TYR A 131 1.95 -12.26 -8.00
CA TYR A 131 2.52 -11.56 -9.16
C TYR A 131 4.00 -11.91 -9.35
N VAL A 132 4.70 -12.28 -8.28
CA VAL A 132 6.10 -12.73 -8.35
C VAL A 132 6.29 -13.86 -9.36
N THR A 133 5.32 -14.78 -9.52
CA THR A 133 5.39 -15.90 -10.49
C THR A 133 5.45 -15.43 -11.95
N ARG A 134 5.15 -14.16 -12.20
CA ARG A 134 5.18 -13.55 -13.53
C ARG A 134 6.52 -12.89 -13.86
N ILE A 135 7.21 -12.39 -12.82
CA ILE A 135 8.51 -11.71 -12.94
C ILE A 135 9.69 -12.63 -12.61
N GLU A 136 9.49 -13.64 -11.76
CA GLU A 136 10.50 -14.66 -11.40
C GLU A 136 9.95 -16.07 -11.72
N PRO A 137 10.13 -16.56 -12.95
CA PRO A 137 9.51 -17.81 -13.40
C PRO A 137 9.93 -19.08 -12.65
N THR A 138 11.03 -19.01 -11.87
CA THR A 138 11.52 -20.11 -11.04
C THR A 138 10.80 -20.22 -9.71
N VAL A 139 9.97 -19.23 -9.36
CA VAL A 139 9.16 -19.23 -8.14
C VAL A 139 7.77 -19.76 -8.48
N PRO A 140 7.36 -20.94 -7.97
CA PRO A 140 6.03 -21.48 -8.19
C PRO A 140 4.99 -20.73 -7.33
N ALA A 141 3.71 -20.86 -7.69
CA ALA A 141 2.63 -20.49 -6.79
C ALA A 141 2.40 -21.59 -5.75
N ALA A 142 1.97 -21.21 -4.54
CA ALA A 142 1.50 -22.16 -3.55
C ALA A 142 0.26 -22.94 -4.07
N PRO A 143 0.00 -24.19 -3.55
CA PRO A 143 -0.91 -25.12 -4.22
C PRO A 143 -2.36 -24.67 -4.31
N ARG A 144 -2.87 -23.93 -3.32
CA ARG A 144 -4.30 -23.59 -3.24
C ARG A 144 -4.51 -22.07 -3.25
N ASP A 145 -5.32 -21.59 -4.17
CA ASP A 145 -5.83 -20.22 -4.18
C ASP A 145 -7.21 -20.19 -3.52
N GLU A 146 -7.27 -19.84 -2.24
CA GLU A 146 -8.53 -19.76 -1.49
C GLU A 146 -9.20 -18.40 -1.59
N LEU A 147 -8.45 -17.37 -1.94
CA LEU A 147 -8.97 -15.99 -1.99
C LEU A 147 -9.41 -15.60 -3.41
N ALA A 148 -8.90 -16.25 -4.43
CA ALA A 148 -9.19 -15.96 -5.84
C ALA A 148 -9.11 -14.44 -6.16
N LEU A 149 -8.08 -13.77 -5.62
CA LEU A 149 -7.85 -12.36 -5.86
C LEU A 149 -7.11 -12.14 -7.18
N PRO A 150 -7.33 -11.02 -7.86
CA PRO A 150 -6.50 -10.63 -8.98
C PRO A 150 -5.01 -10.58 -8.60
N LEU A 151 -4.14 -10.96 -9.53
CA LEU A 151 -2.69 -10.74 -9.40
C LEU A 151 -2.36 -9.25 -9.34
N VAL A 152 -3.13 -8.46 -10.08
CA VAL A 152 -2.99 -7.01 -10.17
C VAL A 152 -4.39 -6.39 -10.24
N TYR A 153 -4.70 -5.45 -9.38
CA TYR A 153 -5.93 -4.66 -9.43
C TYR A 153 -5.61 -3.18 -9.35
N PHE A 154 -6.06 -2.41 -10.34
CA PHE A 154 -5.90 -0.95 -10.35
C PHE A 154 -7.15 -0.24 -10.83
N MET A 155 -7.39 0.94 -10.24
CA MET A 155 -8.39 1.93 -10.62
C MET A 155 -7.70 3.12 -11.27
N MET A 156 -8.17 3.58 -12.44
CA MET A 156 -7.74 4.84 -13.04
C MET A 156 -8.47 6.00 -12.37
N SER A 157 -7.73 6.76 -11.60
CA SER A 157 -8.22 7.84 -10.74
C SER A 157 -7.97 9.18 -11.39
N ASP A 158 -8.98 9.69 -12.08
CA ASP A 158 -8.93 11.00 -12.73
C ASP A 158 -9.54 12.10 -11.85
N SER A 159 -10.45 11.72 -10.94
CA SER A 159 -11.13 12.62 -9.99
C SER A 159 -10.68 12.32 -8.57
N LEU A 160 -10.19 13.35 -7.87
CA LEU A 160 -9.58 13.25 -6.56
C LEU A 160 -10.05 14.33 -5.60
N LEU A 161 -10.15 13.95 -4.32
CA LEU A 161 -10.17 14.88 -3.21
C LEU A 161 -8.82 14.79 -2.50
N ILE A 162 -8.18 15.92 -2.28
CA ILE A 162 -6.84 16.02 -1.68
C ILE A 162 -6.92 16.91 -0.45
N PHE A 163 -6.83 16.33 0.72
CA PHE A 163 -6.73 17.08 1.96
C PHE A 163 -5.27 17.44 2.22
N ASP A 164 -4.98 18.73 2.39
CA ASP A 164 -3.68 19.25 2.86
C ASP A 164 -3.83 19.64 4.32
N ARG A 165 -3.36 18.78 5.23
CA ARG A 165 -3.47 19.02 6.67
C ARG A 165 -2.65 20.21 7.16
N ALA A 166 -1.53 20.49 6.50
CA ALA A 166 -0.68 21.62 6.88
C ALA A 166 -1.32 22.97 6.53
N LYS A 167 -2.08 23.02 5.43
CA LYS A 167 -2.78 24.22 4.98
C LYS A 167 -4.24 24.28 5.41
N GLN A 168 -4.78 23.20 5.99
CA GLN A 168 -6.20 23.08 6.33
C GLN A 168 -7.11 23.31 5.10
N THR A 169 -6.70 22.77 3.94
CA THR A 169 -7.43 22.93 2.68
C THR A 169 -7.83 21.57 2.11
N LEU A 170 -8.94 21.57 1.38
CA LEU A 170 -9.44 20.47 0.58
C LEU A 170 -9.41 20.90 -0.89
N ARG A 171 -8.63 20.22 -1.71
CA ARG A 171 -8.59 20.41 -3.16
C ARG A 171 -9.45 19.35 -3.85
N LEU A 172 -10.41 19.78 -4.63
CA LEU A 172 -11.07 18.97 -5.63
C LEU A 172 -10.23 19.05 -6.91
N CYS A 173 -9.82 17.92 -7.46
CA CYS A 173 -8.96 17.87 -8.65
C CYS A 173 -9.55 16.89 -9.65
N VAL A 174 -9.65 17.31 -10.91
CA VAL A 174 -10.09 16.49 -12.03
C VAL A 174 -9.07 16.60 -13.15
N ASN A 175 -8.56 15.48 -13.60
CA ASN A 175 -7.67 15.41 -14.74
C ASN A 175 -8.49 15.39 -16.02
N ALA A 176 -8.50 16.50 -16.75
CA ALA A 176 -9.21 16.62 -18.02
C ALA A 176 -8.43 15.90 -19.12
N HIS A 177 -9.04 14.90 -19.73
CA HIS A 177 -8.53 14.23 -20.92
C HIS A 177 -8.85 15.10 -22.14
N VAL A 178 -7.81 15.55 -22.83
CA VAL A 178 -7.95 16.48 -23.96
C VAL A 178 -7.71 15.75 -25.29
N PRO A 179 -8.78 15.31 -25.97
CA PRO A 179 -8.65 14.76 -27.32
C PRO A 179 -8.29 15.87 -28.33
N GLU A 180 -7.79 15.48 -29.47
CA GLU A 180 -7.47 16.43 -30.55
C GLU A 180 -8.71 17.26 -30.93
N GLY A 181 -8.58 18.60 -30.93
CA GLY A 181 -9.67 19.52 -31.19
C GLY A 181 -10.75 19.63 -30.10
N GLY A 182 -10.66 18.86 -29.00
CA GLY A 182 -11.69 18.76 -27.95
C GLY A 182 -11.44 19.58 -26.67
N ALA A 183 -10.51 20.52 -26.67
CA ALA A 183 -10.07 21.21 -25.44
C ALA A 183 -11.21 21.96 -24.70
N GLU A 184 -12.12 22.66 -25.42
CA GLU A 184 -13.23 23.36 -24.78
C GLU A 184 -14.23 22.38 -24.10
N ALA A 185 -14.56 21.28 -24.79
CA ALA A 185 -15.44 20.26 -24.26
C ALA A 185 -14.80 19.57 -23.02
N ALA A 186 -13.50 19.27 -23.07
CA ALA A 186 -12.75 18.68 -21.95
C ALA A 186 -12.76 19.60 -20.72
N TYR A 187 -12.57 20.90 -20.90
CA TYR A 187 -12.68 21.87 -19.80
C TYR A 187 -14.09 21.89 -19.20
N GLY A 188 -15.12 21.95 -20.06
CA GLY A 188 -16.52 21.94 -19.62
C GLY A 188 -16.86 20.67 -18.82
N ALA A 189 -16.42 19.51 -19.29
CA ALA A 189 -16.61 18.23 -18.61
C ALA A 189 -15.91 18.20 -17.24
N ALA A 190 -14.66 18.67 -17.15
CA ALA A 190 -13.92 18.75 -15.90
C ALA A 190 -14.59 19.71 -14.89
N CYS A 191 -15.09 20.84 -15.33
CA CYS A 191 -15.86 21.77 -14.49
C CYS A 191 -17.15 21.13 -13.97
N ALA A 192 -17.87 20.39 -14.81
CA ALA A 192 -19.09 19.68 -14.43
C ALA A 192 -18.78 18.57 -13.39
N GLU A 193 -17.69 17.83 -13.57
CA GLU A 193 -17.25 16.81 -12.60
C GLU A 193 -16.84 17.43 -11.25
N LEU A 194 -16.11 18.56 -11.25
CA LEU A 194 -15.82 19.31 -10.02
C LEU A 194 -17.10 19.72 -9.28
N GLN A 195 -18.11 20.18 -10.03
CA GLN A 195 -19.39 20.56 -9.44
C GLN A 195 -20.15 19.36 -8.90
N ALA A 196 -20.06 18.20 -9.55
CA ALA A 196 -20.65 16.95 -9.07
C ALA A 196 -19.99 16.49 -7.76
N LEU A 197 -18.63 16.49 -7.68
CA LEU A 197 -17.90 16.18 -6.45
C LEU A 197 -18.28 17.13 -5.31
N PHE A 198 -18.35 18.43 -5.61
CA PHE A 198 -18.78 19.42 -4.61
C PHE A 198 -20.21 19.20 -4.13
N SER A 199 -21.10 18.74 -5.01
CA SER A 199 -22.49 18.43 -4.64
C SER A 199 -22.58 17.21 -3.71
N ILE A 200 -21.76 16.17 -3.96
CA ILE A 200 -21.66 14.99 -3.07
C ILE A 200 -21.16 15.40 -1.67
N LEU A 201 -20.20 16.32 -1.59
CA LEU A 201 -19.72 16.78 -0.27
C LEU A 201 -20.79 17.53 0.54
N LYS A 202 -21.81 18.12 -0.10
CA LYS A 202 -22.94 18.77 0.58
C LYS A 202 -23.98 17.77 1.12
N GLU A 203 -23.92 16.51 0.69
CA GLU A 203 -24.84 15.49 1.19
C GLU A 203 -24.64 15.27 2.70
N PRO A 204 -25.69 14.91 3.45
CA PRO A 204 -25.54 14.58 4.86
C PRO A 204 -24.64 13.36 5.03
N SER A 205 -23.82 13.38 6.06
CA SER A 205 -22.98 12.23 6.39
C SER A 205 -23.83 11.08 6.93
N SER A 206 -23.60 9.88 6.43
CA SER A 206 -24.19 8.63 6.97
C SER A 206 -23.43 8.10 8.19
N LEU A 207 -22.31 8.73 8.58
CA LEU A 207 -21.50 8.29 9.71
C LEU A 207 -22.16 8.66 11.03
N ALA A 208 -22.41 7.65 11.85
CA ALA A 208 -22.78 7.85 13.26
C ALA A 208 -21.51 7.95 14.14
N PRO A 209 -21.59 8.69 15.27
CA PRO A 209 -20.58 8.59 16.31
C PRO A 209 -20.44 7.14 16.77
N ALA A 210 -19.21 6.66 16.89
CA ALA A 210 -18.93 5.31 17.34
C ALA A 210 -18.18 5.34 18.68
N PRO A 211 -18.54 4.49 19.65
CA PRO A 211 -17.87 4.48 20.94
C PRO A 211 -16.47 3.90 20.82
N LEU A 212 -15.46 4.59 21.35
CA LEU A 212 -14.12 4.05 21.46
C LEU A 212 -14.00 3.24 22.76
N VAL A 213 -14.42 1.98 22.70
CA VAL A 213 -14.35 1.06 23.84
C VAL A 213 -13.25 0.04 23.57
N ALA A 214 -12.18 0.08 24.36
CA ALA A 214 -11.14 -0.93 24.29
C ALA A 214 -11.72 -2.31 24.66
N PRO A 215 -11.49 -3.37 23.86
CA PRO A 215 -11.92 -4.72 24.23
C PRO A 215 -11.16 -5.20 25.47
N ALA A 216 -11.84 -5.89 26.40
CA ALA A 216 -11.24 -6.45 27.59
C ALA A 216 -10.21 -7.56 27.26
N ALA A 217 -10.48 -8.30 26.19
CA ALA A 217 -9.58 -9.31 25.62
C ALA A 217 -9.77 -9.35 24.10
N VAL A 218 -8.73 -9.74 23.40
CA VAL A 218 -8.76 -9.97 21.96
C VAL A 218 -8.49 -11.44 21.72
N GLU A 219 -9.46 -12.14 21.18
CA GLU A 219 -9.29 -13.52 20.75
C GLU A 219 -8.81 -13.54 19.30
N VAL A 220 -7.64 -14.12 19.10
CA VAL A 220 -7.12 -14.42 17.75
C VAL A 220 -7.56 -15.84 17.42
N PRO A 221 -8.34 -16.05 16.36
CA PRO A 221 -8.76 -17.39 15.96
C PRO A 221 -7.54 -18.22 15.54
N GLN A 222 -7.71 -19.54 15.51
CA GLN A 222 -6.71 -20.41 14.91
C GLN A 222 -6.50 -20.04 13.45
N GLY A 223 -5.23 -19.98 13.01
CA GLY A 223 -4.88 -19.77 11.60
C GLY A 223 -5.10 -21.02 10.75
N ASN A 224 -4.65 -20.95 9.51
CA ASN A 224 -4.64 -22.09 8.58
C ASN A 224 -3.56 -23.14 8.93
N PHE A 225 -2.81 -22.92 10.01
CA PHE A 225 -1.96 -23.89 10.68
C PHE A 225 -2.40 -24.04 12.13
N THR A 226 -2.31 -25.24 12.68
CA THR A 226 -2.26 -25.42 14.12
C THR A 226 -0.91 -24.93 14.65
N ARG A 227 -0.80 -24.72 15.96
CA ARG A 227 0.47 -24.32 16.58
C ARG A 227 1.59 -25.32 16.26
N ALA A 228 1.32 -26.63 16.42
CA ALA A 228 2.30 -27.65 16.16
C ALA A 228 2.74 -27.72 14.69
N GLU A 229 1.83 -27.53 13.75
CA GLU A 229 2.16 -27.46 12.31
C GLU A 229 3.04 -26.27 12.00
N TYR A 230 2.75 -25.08 12.57
CA TYR A 230 3.57 -23.88 12.33
C TYR A 230 4.95 -24.01 12.98
N GLU A 231 5.04 -24.56 14.21
CA GLU A 231 6.32 -24.84 14.85
C GLU A 231 7.15 -25.86 14.03
N SER A 232 6.51 -26.90 13.47
CA SER A 232 7.16 -27.83 12.54
C SER A 232 7.60 -27.16 11.23
N LEU A 233 6.81 -26.24 10.70
CA LEU A 233 7.18 -25.41 9.55
C LEU A 233 8.47 -24.64 9.85
N VAL A 234 8.54 -23.95 11.00
CA VAL A 234 9.74 -23.20 11.43
C VAL A 234 10.97 -24.11 11.48
N GLU A 235 10.88 -25.29 12.12
CA GLU A 235 12.00 -26.24 12.13
C GLU A 235 12.39 -26.69 10.73
N SER A 236 11.41 -26.95 9.85
CA SER A 236 11.69 -27.38 8.47
C SER A 236 12.41 -26.32 7.64
N VAL A 237 12.12 -25.03 7.86
CA VAL A 237 12.82 -23.96 7.14
C VAL A 237 14.20 -23.67 7.74
N LYS A 238 14.42 -23.93 9.04
CA LYS A 238 15.76 -23.87 9.65
C LYS A 238 16.73 -24.89 9.05
N GLU A 239 16.24 -26.03 8.54
CA GLU A 239 17.10 -26.99 7.82
C GLU A 239 17.68 -26.37 6.54
N TYR A 240 16.92 -25.56 5.79
CA TYR A 240 17.44 -24.84 4.62
C TYR A 240 18.50 -23.80 5.01
N ILE A 241 18.35 -23.17 6.18
CA ILE A 241 19.36 -22.23 6.69
C ILE A 241 20.64 -22.99 7.06
N ARG A 242 20.52 -24.12 7.76
CA ARG A 242 21.66 -24.99 8.12
C ARG A 242 22.38 -25.55 6.89
N ALA A 243 21.62 -25.84 5.83
CA ALA A 243 22.17 -26.29 4.55
C ALA A 243 22.86 -25.18 3.75
N GLY A 244 22.73 -23.92 4.14
CA GLY A 244 23.30 -22.78 3.44
C GLY A 244 22.48 -22.28 2.23
N ASP A 245 21.24 -22.74 2.07
CA ASP A 245 20.35 -22.34 0.97
C ASP A 245 19.91 -20.89 1.12
N ILE A 246 19.62 -20.46 2.35
CA ILE A 246 19.12 -19.13 2.72
C ILE A 246 19.71 -18.67 4.05
N ILE A 247 19.66 -17.37 4.29
CA ILE A 247 20.00 -16.75 5.57
C ILE A 247 18.75 -16.51 6.41
N GLN A 248 17.67 -16.08 5.76
CA GLN A 248 16.36 -15.78 6.37
C GLN A 248 15.23 -16.12 5.40
N VAL A 249 14.11 -16.55 5.97
CA VAL A 249 12.83 -16.70 5.24
C VAL A 249 11.68 -16.24 6.13
N VAL A 250 10.62 -15.70 5.51
CA VAL A 250 9.47 -15.14 6.23
C VAL A 250 8.21 -15.97 5.94
N PRO A 251 8.02 -17.13 6.65
CA PRO A 251 6.78 -17.87 6.56
C PRO A 251 5.62 -17.10 7.23
N SER A 252 4.40 -17.42 6.81
CA SER A 252 3.20 -16.74 7.29
C SER A 252 2.03 -17.69 7.48
N GLN A 253 1.04 -17.25 8.25
CA GLN A 253 -0.25 -17.94 8.39
C GLN A 253 -1.41 -16.97 8.25
N ARG A 254 -2.55 -17.48 7.75
CA ARG A 254 -3.79 -16.73 7.55
C ARG A 254 -4.79 -17.05 8.62
N PHE A 255 -5.37 -16.02 9.19
CA PHE A 255 -6.47 -16.07 10.15
C PHE A 255 -7.75 -15.56 9.50
N THR A 256 -8.88 -16.15 9.85
CA THR A 256 -10.18 -15.71 9.32
C THR A 256 -11.25 -15.75 10.39
N ARG A 257 -12.19 -14.78 10.30
CA ARG A 257 -13.27 -14.62 11.26
C ARG A 257 -14.52 -14.05 10.57
N PRO A 258 -15.75 -14.40 11.00
CA PRO A 258 -16.97 -13.67 10.59
C PRO A 258 -16.86 -12.20 10.96
N PHE A 259 -17.33 -11.33 10.05
CA PHE A 259 -17.35 -9.88 10.25
C PHE A 259 -18.53 -9.27 9.47
N SER A 260 -19.54 -8.78 10.17
CA SER A 260 -20.80 -8.30 9.60
C SER A 260 -20.87 -6.77 9.42
N ARG A 261 -19.83 -6.06 9.86
CA ARG A 261 -19.76 -4.60 9.72
C ARG A 261 -19.14 -4.20 8.38
N THR A 262 -19.21 -2.92 8.07
CA THR A 262 -18.67 -2.41 6.81
C THR A 262 -17.13 -2.32 6.85
N PRO A 263 -16.46 -2.36 5.68
CA PRO A 263 -15.03 -2.10 5.61
C PRO A 263 -14.63 -0.74 6.20
N LEU A 264 -15.51 0.27 6.08
CA LEU A 264 -15.28 1.59 6.65
C LEU A 264 -15.29 1.58 8.19
N ASP A 265 -16.14 0.76 8.81
CA ASP A 265 -16.12 0.61 10.27
C ASP A 265 -14.80 0.01 10.75
N LEU A 266 -14.30 -1.01 10.04
CA LEU A 266 -12.98 -1.57 10.32
C LEU A 266 -11.87 -0.53 10.13
N TYR A 267 -11.92 0.26 9.06
CA TYR A 267 -10.96 1.33 8.81
C TYR A 267 -10.94 2.35 9.95
N ARG A 268 -12.12 2.81 10.40
CA ARG A 268 -12.25 3.76 11.51
C ARG A 268 -11.64 3.22 12.80
N ALA A 269 -11.89 1.95 13.12
CA ALA A 269 -11.31 1.31 14.29
C ALA A 269 -9.79 1.13 14.15
N LEU A 270 -9.33 0.63 12.98
CA LEU A 270 -7.91 0.37 12.72
C LEU A 270 -7.05 1.64 12.83
N ARG A 271 -7.55 2.74 12.31
CA ARG A 271 -6.90 4.06 12.34
C ARG A 271 -6.62 4.55 13.77
N THR A 272 -7.41 4.14 14.75
CA THR A 272 -7.22 4.51 16.16
C THR A 272 -6.32 3.54 16.93
N VAL A 273 -6.28 2.28 16.51
CA VAL A 273 -5.51 1.23 17.18
C VAL A 273 -4.07 1.20 16.71
N ASN A 274 -3.87 1.44 15.42
CA ASN A 274 -2.58 1.26 14.75
C ASN A 274 -2.29 2.41 13.79
N PRO A 275 -2.01 3.62 14.29
CA PRO A 275 -1.57 4.72 13.43
C PRO A 275 -0.30 4.28 12.69
N SER A 276 -0.23 4.56 11.38
CA SER A 276 0.85 4.08 10.51
C SER A 276 1.10 5.07 9.38
N PRO A 277 2.31 5.06 8.78
CA PRO A 277 2.63 5.90 7.62
C PRO A 277 1.73 5.66 6.41
N TYR A 278 1.22 4.44 6.26
CA TYR A 278 0.32 4.07 5.17
C TYR A 278 -0.96 3.47 5.74
N THR A 279 -1.96 4.30 5.94
CA THR A 279 -3.29 3.86 6.35
C THR A 279 -4.23 3.98 5.16
N PHE A 280 -4.94 2.92 4.83
CA PHE A 280 -5.73 2.89 3.61
C PHE A 280 -7.01 2.05 3.73
N ILE A 281 -7.97 2.40 2.89
CA ILE A 281 -9.08 1.57 2.48
C ILE A 281 -9.18 1.62 0.96
N LEU A 282 -9.19 0.45 0.32
CA LEU A 282 -9.39 0.27 -1.11
C LEU A 282 -10.63 -0.62 -1.30
N ASP A 283 -11.74 -0.01 -1.67
CA ASP A 283 -13.03 -0.68 -1.89
C ASP A 283 -13.24 -0.89 -3.39
N THR A 284 -13.23 -2.14 -3.83
CA THR A 284 -13.38 -2.53 -5.23
C THR A 284 -14.84 -2.68 -5.67
N GLY A 285 -15.76 -2.62 -4.70
CA GLY A 285 -17.18 -2.98 -4.86
C GLY A 285 -17.45 -4.46 -4.57
N ASP A 286 -16.54 -5.38 -4.93
CA ASP A 286 -16.68 -6.82 -4.68
C ASP A 286 -16.03 -7.23 -3.34
N TYR A 287 -15.01 -6.52 -2.91
CA TYR A 287 -14.29 -6.68 -1.63
C TYR A 287 -13.53 -5.41 -1.29
N ALA A 288 -13.03 -5.33 -0.07
CA ALA A 288 -12.19 -4.22 0.34
C ALA A 288 -10.91 -4.68 1.04
N LEU A 289 -9.80 -3.97 0.78
CA LEU A 289 -8.58 -4.05 1.57
C LEU A 289 -8.54 -2.87 2.54
N VAL A 290 -8.35 -3.18 3.82
CA VAL A 290 -8.25 -2.20 4.90
C VAL A 290 -6.94 -2.43 5.63
N GLY A 291 -6.05 -1.45 5.63
CA GLY A 291 -4.71 -1.65 6.15
C GLY A 291 -4.10 -0.44 6.84
N ALA A 292 -3.13 -0.73 7.69
CA ALA A 292 -2.27 0.24 8.37
C ALA A 292 -0.81 -0.28 8.29
N SER A 293 -0.21 -0.15 7.11
CA SER A 293 1.14 -0.64 6.86
C SER A 293 2.19 0.30 7.46
N PRO A 294 3.14 -0.24 8.21
CA PRO A 294 4.23 0.54 8.77
C PRO A 294 5.36 0.82 7.77
N GLU A 295 5.37 0.11 6.62
CA GLU A 295 6.57 0.01 5.81
C GLU A 295 6.32 0.39 4.35
N VAL A 296 7.13 1.35 3.85
CA VAL A 296 7.19 1.65 2.43
C VAL A 296 7.75 0.44 1.67
N HIS A 297 7.11 0.09 0.54
CA HIS A 297 7.71 -0.86 -0.40
C HIS A 297 8.79 -0.16 -1.23
N VAL A 298 8.38 0.83 -2.02
CA VAL A 298 9.29 1.67 -2.79
C VAL A 298 8.59 2.98 -3.18
N ARG A 299 9.35 4.05 -3.25
CA ARG A 299 8.91 5.37 -3.73
C ARG A 299 9.78 5.84 -4.86
N LEU A 300 9.16 6.52 -5.83
CA LEU A 300 9.82 7.27 -6.89
C LEU A 300 9.21 8.67 -6.93
N THR A 301 10.01 9.70 -6.72
CA THR A 301 9.57 11.09 -6.77
C THR A 301 10.56 11.90 -7.61
N GLU A 302 10.10 12.44 -8.75
CA GLU A 302 10.92 13.26 -9.63
C GLU A 302 12.28 12.61 -10.00
N GLY A 303 12.28 11.29 -10.21
CA GLY A 303 13.46 10.51 -10.58
C GLY A 303 14.30 9.98 -9.39
N LEU A 304 14.01 10.40 -8.15
CA LEU A 304 14.63 9.86 -6.94
C LEU A 304 13.88 8.62 -6.47
N VAL A 305 14.58 7.49 -6.39
CA VAL A 305 14.10 6.22 -5.83
C VAL A 305 14.48 6.16 -4.37
N GLU A 306 13.52 5.76 -3.51
CA GLU A 306 13.71 5.62 -2.08
C GLU A 306 13.17 4.28 -1.58
N ILE A 307 13.96 3.56 -0.77
CA ILE A 307 13.51 2.43 0.06
C ILE A 307 13.97 2.69 1.48
N ARG A 308 13.12 2.34 2.45
CA ARG A 308 13.43 2.52 3.88
C ARG A 308 13.36 1.17 4.61
N PRO A 309 14.45 0.40 4.64
CA PRO A 309 14.52 -0.81 5.44
C PRO A 309 14.29 -0.50 6.92
N ILE A 310 13.44 -1.29 7.55
CA ILE A 310 13.09 -1.21 8.97
C ILE A 310 13.32 -2.59 9.57
N ALA A 311 14.16 -2.67 10.61
CA ALA A 311 14.37 -3.89 11.37
C ALA A 311 14.66 -3.56 12.84
N GLY A 312 14.70 -4.57 13.67
CA GLY A 312 14.93 -4.40 15.09
C GLY A 312 13.78 -3.68 15.78
N THR A 313 13.39 -4.15 16.94
CA THR A 313 12.27 -3.56 17.67
C THR A 313 12.54 -3.53 19.16
N ARG A 314 12.30 -2.39 19.78
CA ARG A 314 12.18 -2.28 21.24
C ARG A 314 10.89 -1.51 21.58
N ARG A 315 10.33 -1.81 22.75
CA ARG A 315 9.22 -1.02 23.29
C ARG A 315 9.68 0.40 23.60
N ARG A 316 8.73 1.32 23.72
CA ARG A 316 9.01 2.66 24.27
C ARG A 316 9.29 2.58 25.77
N GLY A 317 10.18 3.42 26.24
CA GLY A 317 10.43 3.62 27.65
C GLY A 317 9.27 4.36 28.33
N ALA A 318 9.07 4.10 29.62
CA ALA A 318 8.11 4.86 30.43
C ALA A 318 8.62 6.27 30.75
N THR A 319 9.95 6.48 30.77
CA THR A 319 10.62 7.77 30.92
C THR A 319 11.54 8.04 29.75
N HIS A 320 11.99 9.28 29.60
CA HIS A 320 12.94 9.66 28.57
C HIS A 320 14.29 8.94 28.73
N GLU A 321 14.76 8.77 29.97
CA GLU A 321 16.00 8.06 30.28
C GLU A 321 15.91 6.57 29.91
N GLU A 322 14.76 5.94 30.21
CA GLU A 322 14.51 4.54 29.80
C GLU A 322 14.44 4.40 28.28
N ASP A 323 13.80 5.36 27.59
CA ASP A 323 13.72 5.39 26.14
C ASP A 323 15.11 5.46 25.49
N LEU A 324 15.99 6.32 26.01
CA LEU A 324 17.39 6.41 25.56
C LEU A 324 18.21 5.14 25.87
N ALA A 325 17.95 4.51 27.01
CA ALA A 325 18.62 3.26 27.37
C ALA A 325 18.23 2.11 26.41
N LEU A 326 16.94 2.00 26.08
CA LEU A 326 16.42 1.02 25.12
C LEU A 326 16.93 1.28 23.70
N GLU A 327 17.08 2.55 23.27
CA GLU A 327 17.72 2.91 22.01
C GLU A 327 19.17 2.44 21.96
N LYS A 328 19.94 2.71 23.02
CA LYS A 328 21.35 2.28 23.10
C LYS A 328 21.47 0.76 23.09
N GLU A 329 20.58 0.07 23.80
CA GLU A 329 20.49 -1.40 23.77
C GLU A 329 20.22 -1.91 22.37
N LEU A 330 19.21 -1.36 21.67
CA LEU A 330 18.83 -1.73 20.32
C LEU A 330 19.99 -1.56 19.33
N LEU A 331 20.66 -0.40 19.35
CA LEU A 331 21.80 -0.11 18.50
C LEU A 331 23.07 -0.91 18.87
N GLY A 332 23.14 -1.41 20.10
CA GLY A 332 24.21 -2.30 20.56
C GLY A 332 23.99 -3.79 20.26
N ASP A 333 22.77 -4.18 19.87
CA ASP A 333 22.42 -5.56 19.59
C ASP A 333 22.99 -6.01 18.24
N GLU A 334 23.98 -6.92 18.28
CA GLU A 334 24.67 -7.39 17.09
C GLU A 334 23.76 -8.15 16.13
N LYS A 335 22.76 -8.89 16.65
CA LYS A 335 21.81 -9.66 15.85
C LYS A 335 20.88 -8.71 15.08
N GLU A 336 20.28 -7.75 15.77
CA GLU A 336 19.39 -6.75 15.15
C GLU A 336 20.11 -5.92 14.08
N ARG A 337 21.36 -5.55 14.34
CA ARG A 337 22.22 -4.84 13.37
C ARG A 337 22.57 -5.68 12.16
N ALA A 338 22.85 -6.98 12.34
CA ALA A 338 23.18 -7.89 11.24
C ALA A 338 21.94 -8.10 10.34
N GLU A 339 20.77 -8.29 10.93
CA GLU A 339 19.50 -8.39 10.20
C GLU A 339 19.23 -7.09 9.43
N HIS A 340 19.38 -5.94 10.07
CA HIS A 340 19.18 -4.65 9.43
C HIS A 340 20.15 -4.42 8.25
N LEU A 341 21.43 -4.76 8.41
CA LEU A 341 22.43 -4.67 7.34
C LEU A 341 22.03 -5.52 6.12
N MET A 342 21.54 -6.74 6.37
CA MET A 342 21.04 -7.63 5.31
C MET A 342 19.88 -6.98 4.53
N LEU A 343 18.94 -6.32 5.20
CA LEU A 343 17.83 -5.62 4.55
C LEU A 343 18.29 -4.39 3.77
N VAL A 344 19.29 -3.65 4.27
CA VAL A 344 19.88 -2.53 3.54
C VAL A 344 20.57 -3.02 2.26
N ASP A 345 21.34 -4.10 2.32
CA ASP A 345 22.00 -4.66 1.14
C ASP A 345 20.98 -5.22 0.14
N LEU A 346 19.90 -5.82 0.61
CA LEU A 346 18.82 -6.28 -0.25
C LEU A 346 18.12 -5.11 -0.97
N ALA A 347 17.84 -4.01 -0.26
CA ALA A 347 17.26 -2.80 -0.84
C ALA A 347 18.21 -2.18 -1.90
N ARG A 348 19.50 -2.10 -1.62
CA ARG A 348 20.53 -1.63 -2.59
C ARG A 348 20.57 -2.50 -3.83
N ASN A 349 20.49 -3.81 -3.67
CA ASN A 349 20.46 -4.76 -4.78
C ASN A 349 19.20 -4.61 -5.64
N ASP A 350 18.03 -4.47 -5.00
CA ASP A 350 16.74 -4.32 -5.68
C ASP A 350 16.73 -3.07 -6.59
N ILE A 351 17.09 -1.89 -6.06
CA ILE A 351 17.12 -0.65 -6.85
C ILE A 351 18.31 -0.61 -7.82
N GLY A 352 19.38 -1.37 -7.54
CA GLY A 352 20.54 -1.50 -8.42
C GLY A 352 20.23 -2.04 -9.82
N ARG A 353 19.11 -2.72 -9.95
CA ARG A 353 18.62 -3.26 -11.24
C ARG A 353 18.05 -2.20 -12.19
N VAL A 354 17.68 -1.02 -11.65
CA VAL A 354 16.97 0.02 -12.40
C VAL A 354 17.49 1.44 -12.17
N CYS A 355 18.39 1.64 -11.22
CA CYS A 355 19.01 2.95 -10.99
C CYS A 355 20.28 3.12 -11.81
N THR A 356 20.62 4.36 -12.10
CA THR A 356 21.86 4.73 -12.77
C THR A 356 23.08 4.24 -11.96
N PHE A 357 24.05 3.64 -12.65
CA PHE A 357 25.25 3.12 -12.00
C PHE A 357 25.98 4.21 -11.20
N GLY A 358 26.33 3.89 -9.96
CA GLY A 358 27.02 4.81 -9.04
C GLY A 358 26.13 5.84 -8.35
N SER A 359 24.81 5.85 -8.61
CA SER A 359 23.87 6.79 -7.95
C SER A 359 23.32 6.29 -6.60
N ILE A 360 23.52 5.00 -6.30
CA ILE A 360 22.96 4.40 -5.08
C ILE A 360 23.80 4.75 -3.87
N HIS A 361 23.17 5.30 -2.85
CA HIS A 361 23.79 5.67 -1.59
C HIS A 361 22.87 5.47 -0.40
N VAL A 362 23.40 5.54 0.80
CA VAL A 362 22.68 5.37 2.06
C VAL A 362 22.92 6.64 2.89
N PRO A 363 22.13 7.70 2.69
CA PRO A 363 22.36 9.00 3.34
C PRO A 363 22.15 8.95 4.85
N GLU A 364 21.25 8.07 5.31
CA GLU A 364 20.96 7.85 6.72
C GLU A 364 21.06 6.35 7.03
N TYR A 365 21.96 5.97 7.93
CA TYR A 365 22.29 4.57 8.22
C TYR A 365 22.16 4.24 9.69
N MET A 366 21.34 3.22 10.00
CA MET A 366 21.12 2.69 11.36
C MET A 366 20.78 3.77 12.40
N PHE A 367 19.80 4.61 12.12
CA PHE A 367 19.25 5.52 13.12
C PHE A 367 17.96 4.95 13.72
N VAL A 368 17.57 5.45 14.92
CA VAL A 368 16.36 4.98 15.59
C VAL A 368 15.19 5.91 15.31
N GLU A 369 14.13 5.36 14.73
CA GLU A 369 12.83 6.02 14.68
C GLU A 369 11.92 5.56 15.82
N ARG A 370 11.27 6.54 16.44
CA ARG A 370 10.32 6.33 17.54
C ARG A 370 8.91 6.48 17.05
N TYR A 371 8.12 5.41 17.26
CA TYR A 371 6.69 5.38 17.03
C TYR A 371 5.93 5.42 18.35
N SER A 372 4.60 5.41 18.30
CA SER A 372 3.76 5.53 19.51
C SER A 372 4.05 4.46 20.57
N HIS A 373 4.33 3.21 20.17
CA HIS A 373 4.49 2.08 21.08
C HIS A 373 5.84 1.35 21.00
N VAL A 374 6.56 1.57 19.91
CA VAL A 374 7.84 0.90 19.63
C VAL A 374 8.85 1.85 19.02
N MET A 375 10.12 1.44 19.00
CA MET A 375 11.18 2.06 18.24
C MET A 375 11.84 1.02 17.34
N HIS A 376 12.35 1.46 16.19
CA HIS A 376 12.99 0.59 15.20
C HIS A 376 14.32 1.18 14.73
N ILE A 377 15.23 0.31 14.28
CA ILE A 377 16.38 0.71 13.47
C ILE A 377 15.89 0.94 12.05
N VAL A 378 16.22 2.09 11.49
CA VAL A 378 15.85 2.51 10.14
C VAL A 378 17.07 2.96 9.37
N SER A 379 17.09 2.73 8.08
CA SER A 379 18.05 3.32 7.14
C SER A 379 17.32 3.86 5.92
N GLN A 380 17.91 4.85 5.26
CA GLN A 380 17.41 5.38 3.99
C GLN A 380 18.33 4.91 2.87
N VAL A 381 17.79 4.23 1.87
CA VAL A 381 18.49 3.82 0.65
C VAL A 381 17.93 4.60 -0.51
N GLU A 382 18.77 5.31 -1.23
CA GLU A 382 18.36 6.18 -2.34
C GLU A 382 19.15 5.86 -3.61
N GLY A 383 18.53 6.16 -4.77
CA GLY A 383 19.18 6.08 -6.07
C GLY A 383 18.45 6.93 -7.10
N VAL A 384 19.11 7.26 -8.19
CA VAL A 384 18.51 7.98 -9.32
C VAL A 384 18.07 6.94 -10.36
N ILE A 385 16.80 6.91 -10.72
CA ILE A 385 16.30 5.99 -11.74
C ILE A 385 16.99 6.21 -13.09
N ASP A 386 17.32 5.13 -13.79
CA ASP A 386 17.87 5.23 -15.14
C ASP A 386 16.82 5.89 -16.07
N PRO A 387 17.17 6.91 -16.88
CA PRO A 387 16.23 7.58 -17.79
C PRO A 387 15.52 6.65 -18.78
N ALA A 388 16.07 5.46 -19.07
CA ALA A 388 15.44 4.45 -19.91
C ALA A 388 14.42 3.58 -19.14
N ARG A 389 14.27 3.76 -17.83
CA ARG A 389 13.38 3.03 -16.94
C ARG A 389 12.27 3.93 -16.41
N ASN A 390 11.23 3.31 -15.88
CA ASN A 390 10.07 4.02 -15.32
C ASN A 390 9.61 3.38 -13.99
N ALA A 391 8.55 3.95 -13.39
CA ALA A 391 7.97 3.48 -12.14
C ALA A 391 7.53 1.99 -12.18
N PHE A 392 7.06 1.50 -13.32
CA PHE A 392 6.65 0.11 -13.49
C PHE A 392 7.86 -0.84 -13.53
N ASP A 393 8.96 -0.43 -14.15
CA ASP A 393 10.23 -1.18 -14.12
C ASP A 393 10.80 -1.24 -12.70
N LEU A 394 10.69 -0.12 -11.95
CA LEU A 394 11.07 -0.06 -10.55
C LEU A 394 10.25 -1.04 -9.70
N MET A 395 8.93 -1.06 -9.88
CA MET A 395 8.06 -2.02 -9.19
C MET A 395 8.47 -3.47 -9.49
N ARG A 396 8.70 -3.83 -10.75
CA ARG A 396 9.15 -5.18 -11.14
C ARG A 396 10.49 -5.57 -10.52
N ALA A 397 11.41 -4.61 -10.40
CA ALA A 397 12.74 -4.85 -9.86
C ALA A 397 12.75 -5.08 -8.35
N THR A 398 11.86 -4.42 -7.62
CA THR A 398 11.84 -4.42 -6.15
C THR A 398 10.84 -5.44 -5.55
N PHE A 399 9.87 -5.91 -6.36
CA PHE A 399 8.79 -6.79 -5.88
C PHE A 399 9.21 -8.26 -5.76
N PRO A 400 8.74 -8.97 -4.70
CA PRO A 400 8.20 -8.42 -3.48
C PRO A 400 9.31 -7.86 -2.57
N ALA A 401 8.92 -7.10 -1.54
CA ALA A 401 9.89 -6.58 -0.57
C ALA A 401 10.66 -7.70 0.15
N GLY A 402 11.91 -7.42 0.48
CA GLY A 402 12.78 -8.36 1.19
C GLY A 402 12.27 -8.74 2.58
N THR A 403 11.72 -7.77 3.29
CA THR A 403 11.14 -7.90 4.64
C THR A 403 10.05 -8.98 4.74
N VAL A 404 9.42 -9.34 3.63
CA VAL A 404 8.32 -10.34 3.59
C VAL A 404 8.66 -11.58 2.79
N SER A 405 9.88 -11.68 2.29
CA SER A 405 10.38 -12.84 1.53
C SER A 405 11.56 -13.51 2.24
N GLY A 406 12.72 -12.89 2.25
CA GLY A 406 13.93 -13.40 2.87
C GLY A 406 15.16 -13.20 1.99
N ALA A 407 16.28 -13.81 2.37
CA ALA A 407 17.57 -13.67 1.70
C ALA A 407 18.29 -15.03 1.57
N PRO A 408 18.81 -15.39 0.39
CA PRO A 408 18.62 -14.77 -0.92
C PRO A 408 17.14 -14.82 -1.39
N LYS A 409 16.64 -13.71 -1.96
CA LYS A 409 15.21 -13.46 -2.21
C LYS A 409 14.51 -14.57 -3.01
N VAL A 410 15.06 -14.96 -4.15
CA VAL A 410 14.41 -15.96 -5.04
C VAL A 410 14.30 -17.33 -4.33
N ARG A 411 15.37 -17.77 -3.66
CA ARG A 411 15.36 -19.05 -2.95
C ARG A 411 14.39 -19.04 -1.77
N ALA A 412 14.34 -17.96 -1.00
CA ALA A 412 13.38 -17.78 0.08
C ALA A 412 11.93 -17.88 -0.43
N MET A 413 11.62 -17.24 -1.55
CA MET A 413 10.28 -17.31 -2.17
C MET A 413 9.92 -18.73 -2.66
N GLN A 414 10.87 -19.48 -3.21
CA GLN A 414 10.65 -20.87 -3.57
C GLN A 414 10.30 -21.74 -2.34
N ILE A 415 11.01 -21.55 -1.25
CA ILE A 415 10.76 -22.25 0.01
C ILE A 415 9.38 -21.86 0.59
N ILE A 416 9.01 -20.58 0.54
CA ILE A 416 7.67 -20.12 0.93
C ILE A 416 6.59 -20.85 0.13
N ALA A 417 6.73 -20.90 -1.20
CA ALA A 417 5.77 -21.59 -2.07
C ALA A 417 5.68 -23.09 -1.82
N GLU A 418 6.79 -23.73 -1.40
CA GLU A 418 6.84 -25.14 -1.02
C GLU A 418 6.15 -25.42 0.33
N LYS A 419 6.32 -24.50 1.28
CA LYS A 419 5.93 -24.72 2.69
C LYS A 419 4.55 -24.16 3.05
N GLU A 420 4.11 -23.08 2.41
CA GLU A 420 2.78 -22.52 2.65
C GLU A 420 1.74 -23.28 1.83
N PRO A 421 0.65 -23.80 2.44
CA PRO A 421 -0.35 -24.60 1.72
C PRO A 421 -1.29 -23.77 0.88
N VAL A 422 -1.33 -22.44 1.09
CA VAL A 422 -2.24 -21.52 0.44
C VAL A 422 -1.51 -20.30 -0.11
N GLN A 423 -2.00 -19.78 -1.22
CA GLN A 423 -1.51 -18.51 -1.81
C GLN A 423 -1.74 -17.35 -0.85
N ARG A 424 -0.81 -16.41 -0.80
CA ARG A 424 -0.83 -15.24 0.09
C ARG A 424 -1.87 -14.20 -0.32
N GLY A 425 -2.13 -14.08 -1.62
CA GLY A 425 -3.02 -13.07 -2.18
C GLY A 425 -2.50 -11.66 -1.89
N PHE A 426 -3.31 -10.87 -1.18
CA PHE A 426 -2.93 -9.48 -0.84
C PHE A 426 -1.74 -9.38 0.12
N TYR A 427 -1.56 -10.34 1.04
CA TYR A 427 -0.49 -10.29 2.04
C TYR A 427 0.89 -10.34 1.40
N ALA A 428 1.82 -9.54 1.89
CA ALA A 428 3.18 -9.40 1.36
C ALA A 428 3.27 -8.92 -0.11
N GLY A 429 2.16 -8.42 -0.65
CA GLY A 429 2.11 -7.69 -1.91
C GLY A 429 2.45 -6.22 -1.74
N ALA A 430 2.03 -5.38 -2.68
CA ALA A 430 2.18 -3.93 -2.64
C ALA A 430 0.85 -3.23 -2.88
N LEU A 431 0.61 -2.09 -2.20
CA LEU A 431 -0.53 -1.21 -2.43
C LEU A 431 -0.04 0.23 -2.54
N GLY A 432 -0.56 0.96 -3.51
CA GLY A 432 -0.18 2.36 -3.72
C GLY A 432 -0.67 2.91 -5.03
N TYR A 433 0.09 3.85 -5.59
CA TYR A 433 -0.27 4.49 -6.85
C TYR A 433 0.91 4.62 -7.82
N PHE A 434 0.60 4.59 -9.11
CA PHE A 434 1.43 5.07 -10.21
C PHE A 434 0.82 6.37 -10.71
N GLY A 435 1.50 7.50 -10.51
CA GLY A 435 1.04 8.81 -10.98
C GLY A 435 1.18 8.93 -12.50
N TYR A 436 0.30 9.73 -13.11
CA TYR A 436 0.46 10.11 -14.52
C TYR A 436 1.77 10.86 -14.78
N ASP A 437 2.29 11.55 -13.77
CA ASP A 437 3.56 12.28 -13.80
C ASP A 437 4.82 11.39 -13.69
N GLY A 438 4.63 10.07 -13.59
CA GLY A 438 5.69 9.09 -13.45
C GLY A 438 6.12 8.82 -12.01
N ASN A 439 5.55 9.47 -11.01
CA ASN A 439 5.79 9.20 -9.61
C ASN A 439 5.14 7.87 -9.18
N LEU A 440 5.71 7.25 -8.16
CA LEU A 440 5.23 6.02 -7.52
C LEU A 440 5.35 6.18 -6.00
N ASP A 441 4.32 5.76 -5.28
CA ASP A 441 4.41 5.57 -3.83
C ASP A 441 3.62 4.34 -3.45
N SER A 442 4.26 3.38 -2.81
CA SER A 442 3.67 2.09 -2.44
C SER A 442 4.17 1.60 -1.09
N CYS A 443 3.28 0.95 -0.36
CA CYS A 443 3.61 0.23 0.87
C CYS A 443 3.56 -1.28 0.65
N ILE A 444 4.23 -2.02 1.52
CA ILE A 444 4.06 -3.47 1.65
C ILE A 444 2.69 -3.71 2.28
N THR A 445 1.89 -4.63 1.75
CA THR A 445 0.59 -4.98 2.33
C THR A 445 0.77 -5.86 3.57
N LEU A 446 1.23 -5.23 4.64
CA LEU A 446 1.32 -5.74 6.00
C LEU A 446 0.22 -5.12 6.85
N ARG A 447 -0.14 -5.78 7.95
CA ARG A 447 -1.20 -5.29 8.86
C ARG A 447 -2.44 -4.84 8.08
N THR A 448 -2.81 -5.69 7.14
CA THR A 448 -3.91 -5.48 6.19
C THR A 448 -4.93 -6.59 6.35
N ALA A 449 -6.19 -6.23 6.28
CA ALA A 449 -7.33 -7.12 6.29
C ALA A 449 -8.03 -7.07 4.94
N LEU A 450 -8.43 -8.23 4.42
CA LEU A 450 -9.39 -8.36 3.34
C LEU A 450 -10.78 -8.54 3.96
N VAL A 451 -11.74 -7.70 3.58
CA VAL A 451 -13.16 -7.83 3.98
C VAL A 451 -13.95 -8.25 2.76
N ARG A 452 -14.56 -9.44 2.83
CA ARG A 452 -15.35 -10.02 1.76
C ARG A 452 -16.35 -11.04 2.29
N ASP A 453 -17.55 -11.07 1.75
CA ASP A 453 -18.60 -12.08 2.00
C ASP A 453 -18.88 -12.30 3.51
N GLY A 454 -18.96 -11.20 4.27
CA GLY A 454 -19.25 -11.27 5.71
C GLY A 454 -18.09 -11.84 6.55
N ARG A 455 -16.88 -11.84 6.03
CA ARG A 455 -15.67 -12.35 6.70
C ARG A 455 -14.52 -11.36 6.60
N VAL A 456 -13.64 -11.42 7.58
CA VAL A 456 -12.35 -10.74 7.55
C VAL A 456 -11.23 -11.77 7.49
N TYR A 457 -10.26 -11.53 6.61
CA TYR A 457 -9.05 -12.35 6.43
C TYR A 457 -7.85 -11.49 6.79
N ILE A 458 -6.99 -12.00 7.66
CA ILE A 458 -5.79 -11.35 8.15
C ILE A 458 -4.65 -12.34 8.01
N GLN A 459 -3.48 -11.90 7.52
CA GLN A 459 -2.30 -12.74 7.41
C GLN A 459 -1.12 -12.06 8.08
N ALA A 460 -0.29 -12.86 8.74
CA ALA A 460 0.89 -12.40 9.44
C ALA A 460 2.01 -13.45 9.37
N GLY A 461 3.26 -12.97 9.30
CA GLY A 461 4.45 -13.80 9.27
C GLY A 461 5.57 -13.23 10.15
N GLY A 462 6.57 -14.04 10.42
CA GLY A 462 7.80 -13.70 11.13
C GLY A 462 9.04 -14.12 10.35
N GLY A 463 10.15 -13.42 10.57
CA GLY A 463 11.43 -13.72 9.95
C GLY A 463 12.16 -14.86 10.67
N VAL A 464 12.25 -16.03 10.06
CA VAL A 464 12.95 -17.18 10.62
C VAL A 464 14.42 -17.14 10.23
N VAL A 465 15.29 -17.16 11.24
CA VAL A 465 16.76 -17.26 11.15
C VAL A 465 17.25 -18.50 11.92
N ALA A 466 18.56 -18.78 11.88
CA ALA A 466 19.14 -19.99 12.49
C ALA A 466 18.77 -20.16 13.98
N ASP A 467 18.76 -19.05 14.73
CA ASP A 467 18.50 -19.03 16.19
C ASP A 467 17.03 -18.87 16.55
N SER A 468 16.12 -18.83 15.55
CA SER A 468 14.68 -18.70 15.81
C SER A 468 14.13 -19.85 16.62
N GLU A 469 13.31 -19.53 17.63
CA GLU A 469 12.60 -20.49 18.46
C GLU A 469 11.18 -20.69 17.90
N PRO A 470 10.78 -21.92 17.52
CA PRO A 470 9.50 -22.18 16.85
C PRO A 470 8.28 -21.65 17.58
N SER A 471 8.26 -21.78 18.91
CA SER A 471 7.16 -21.28 19.73
C SER A 471 7.09 -19.74 19.77
N ALA A 472 8.22 -19.06 19.72
CA ALA A 472 8.30 -17.60 19.67
C ALA A 472 7.83 -17.08 18.30
N GLU A 473 8.26 -17.72 17.20
CA GLU A 473 7.85 -17.35 15.84
C GLU A 473 6.33 -17.54 15.63
N TYR A 474 5.75 -18.66 16.16
CA TYR A 474 4.30 -18.82 16.15
C TYR A 474 3.60 -17.67 16.89
N MET A 475 4.04 -17.36 18.11
CA MET A 475 3.44 -16.29 18.91
C MET A 475 3.62 -14.91 18.27
N GLU A 476 4.70 -14.68 17.53
CA GLU A 476 4.91 -13.46 16.78
C GLU A 476 3.82 -13.23 15.72
N THR A 477 3.45 -14.28 14.97
CA THR A 477 2.36 -14.18 13.98
C THR A 477 1.03 -13.90 14.66
N VAL A 478 0.74 -14.54 15.79
CA VAL A 478 -0.47 -14.32 16.60
C VAL A 478 -0.52 -12.87 17.10
N ASN A 479 0.59 -12.37 17.63
CA ASN A 479 0.68 -11.00 18.14
C ASN A 479 0.51 -9.96 17.04
N LYS A 480 1.13 -10.18 15.87
CA LYS A 480 0.98 -9.31 14.71
C LYS A 480 -0.47 -9.29 14.18
N ALA A 481 -1.15 -10.43 14.17
CA ALA A 481 -2.57 -10.52 13.81
C ALA A 481 -3.47 -9.90 14.89
N GLY A 482 -3.09 -9.99 16.17
CA GLY A 482 -3.86 -9.49 17.30
C GLY A 482 -4.16 -7.99 17.24
N ALA A 483 -3.23 -7.18 16.72
CA ALA A 483 -3.45 -5.75 16.52
C ALA A 483 -4.62 -5.46 15.58
N LEU A 484 -4.75 -6.23 14.49
CA LEU A 484 -5.88 -6.13 13.55
C LEU A 484 -7.17 -6.69 14.16
N PHE A 485 -7.12 -7.81 14.87
CA PHE A 485 -8.30 -8.37 15.55
C PHE A 485 -8.82 -7.44 16.64
N LYS A 486 -7.96 -6.65 17.29
CA LYS A 486 -8.38 -5.57 18.19
C LYS A 486 -9.25 -4.54 17.45
N ALA A 487 -8.85 -4.14 16.25
CA ALA A 487 -9.66 -3.24 15.43
C ALA A 487 -10.98 -3.88 14.99
N VAL A 488 -10.98 -5.17 14.65
CA VAL A 488 -12.20 -5.94 14.33
C VAL A 488 -13.16 -5.97 15.51
N GLU A 489 -12.68 -6.21 16.74
CA GLU A 489 -13.50 -6.18 17.94
C GLU A 489 -14.12 -4.80 18.20
N ILE A 490 -13.34 -3.73 18.05
CA ILE A 490 -13.85 -2.36 18.21
C ILE A 490 -14.92 -2.08 17.15
N ALA A 491 -14.62 -2.36 15.88
CA ALA A 491 -15.55 -2.15 14.77
C ALA A 491 -16.86 -2.93 14.92
N SER A 492 -16.81 -4.12 15.52
CA SER A 492 -18.00 -4.95 15.74
C SER A 492 -19.01 -4.33 16.71
N ARG A 493 -18.63 -3.28 17.42
CA ARG A 493 -19.48 -2.55 18.40
C ARG A 493 -20.08 -1.25 17.86
N PHE A 494 -19.77 -0.89 16.61
CA PHE A 494 -20.29 0.33 15.96
C PHE A 494 -21.74 0.21 15.54
#